data_0a12850d8a3092c825a925ee4f4bcfa8
#
_entry.id   0a12850d8a3092c825a925ee4f4bcfa8
#
_cell.length_a   1.000
_cell.length_b   1.000
_cell.length_c   1.000
_cell.angle_alpha   90.00
_cell.angle_beta   90.00
_cell.angle_gamma   90.00
#
_symmetry.space_group_name_H-M   'P 1'
#
loop_
_entity.id
_entity.type
_entity.pdbx_description
1 polymer ?
#
loop_
_entity_poly.entity_id
_entity_poly.type
_entity_poly.pdbx_seq_one_letter_code
_entity_poly.pdbx_strand_id
1 'polypeptide(L)'
;MRSRSSISTWPILAVFAAISSVAAQQPAAVAERHRATAPKATPEVAAEVLVFEREIEAAVVRGDVGFVDGASAPTFTFTHGDGWTTGGAPLRVDSRADWLATVANAPYASRVLDSVKTEVHGDVVITYGRYVGRFKKAVPGRTQFTVWYERVYAKRNGKWQYLSHRTVDGPIYVKD
;
A
#
# COMPACT_ATOMS: atom_id res chain seq x y z
N MET A 1 55.33 -68.31 -4.19
CA MET A 1 55.49 -67.11 -3.32
C MET A 1 54.11 -66.43 -3.11
N ARG A 2 53.50 -66.60 -2.01
CA ARG A 2 52.19 -65.99 -1.68
C ARG A 2 52.41 -64.88 -0.64
N SER A 3 52.16 -63.66 -1.05
CA SER A 3 52.18 -62.50 -0.16
C SER A 3 50.84 -62.43 0.61
N ARG A 4 50.93 -62.42 1.95
CA ARG A 4 49.78 -62.22 2.82
C ARG A 4 49.67 -60.71 3.15
N SER A 5 48.59 -60.09 2.71
CA SER A 5 48.26 -58.74 3.16
C SER A 5 47.48 -58.80 4.45
N SER A 6 48.01 -58.20 5.49
CA SER A 6 47.35 -58.06 6.81
C SER A 6 46.41 -56.84 6.74
N ILE A 7 45.14 -57.11 7.05
CA ILE A 7 44.11 -56.09 7.18
C ILE A 7 44.15 -55.59 8.64
N SER A 8 44.52 -54.35 8.84
CA SER A 8 44.46 -53.66 10.12
C SER A 8 43.07 -53.10 10.34
N THR A 9 42.37 -53.63 11.30
CA THR A 9 41.06 -53.12 11.76
C THR A 9 41.27 -52.02 12.80
N TRP A 10 40.85 -50.79 12.45
CA TRP A 10 40.81 -49.69 13.40
C TRP A 10 39.40 -49.59 13.99
N PRO A 11 39.25 -49.39 15.34
CA PRO A 11 37.96 -49.20 15.93
C PRO A 11 37.43 -47.79 15.64
N ILE A 12 36.24 -47.74 15.09
CA ILE A 12 35.50 -46.49 14.86
C ILE A 12 34.92 -46.08 16.21
N LEU A 13 35.51 -45.03 16.82
CA LEU A 13 34.93 -44.36 17.98
C LEU A 13 33.74 -43.50 17.50
N ALA A 14 32.53 -43.93 17.76
CA ALA A 14 31.33 -43.14 17.53
C ALA A 14 31.22 -42.06 18.60
N VAL A 15 31.55 -40.83 18.23
CA VAL A 15 31.28 -39.64 19.03
C VAL A 15 29.83 -39.23 18.79
N PHE A 16 28.96 -39.55 19.73
CA PHE A 16 27.61 -38.99 19.78
C PHE A 16 27.68 -37.49 20.18
N ALA A 17 27.63 -36.61 19.22
CA ALA A 17 27.41 -35.18 19.47
C ALA A 17 25.93 -35.01 19.85
N ALA A 18 25.65 -34.75 21.11
CA ALA A 18 24.33 -34.33 21.58
C ALA A 18 24.08 -32.92 21.03
N ILE A 19 23.27 -32.82 19.99
CA ILE A 19 22.76 -31.54 19.50
C ILE A 19 21.67 -31.11 20.48
N SER A 20 22.03 -30.27 21.44
CA SER A 20 21.07 -29.54 22.26
C SER A 20 20.38 -28.52 21.37
N SER A 21 19.16 -28.82 20.92
CA SER A 21 18.25 -27.86 20.27
C SER A 21 17.85 -26.81 21.32
N VAL A 22 18.57 -25.71 21.33
CA VAL A 22 18.11 -24.47 21.96
C VAL A 22 16.94 -23.97 21.14
N ALA A 23 15.73 -24.37 21.51
CA ALA A 23 14.52 -23.75 21.04
C ALA A 23 14.60 -22.27 21.46
N ALA A 24 14.83 -21.39 20.50
CA ALA A 24 14.76 -19.94 20.72
C ALA A 24 13.31 -19.61 21.11
N GLN A 25 13.02 -19.61 22.38
CA GLN A 25 11.83 -18.98 22.91
C GLN A 25 11.93 -17.50 22.64
N GLN A 26 11.34 -17.05 21.54
CA GLN A 26 11.08 -15.62 21.36
C GLN A 26 10.21 -15.18 22.55
N PRO A 27 10.68 -14.24 23.36
CA PRO A 27 9.95 -13.86 24.56
C PRO A 27 8.61 -13.25 24.13
N ALA A 28 7.51 -13.83 24.61
CA ALA A 28 6.15 -13.31 24.45
C ALA A 28 6.02 -11.81 24.78
N ALA A 29 6.93 -11.31 25.61
CA ALA A 29 7.08 -9.90 25.96
C ALA A 29 7.41 -8.96 24.77
N VAL A 30 7.95 -9.43 23.63
CA VAL A 30 8.20 -8.60 22.46
C VAL A 30 6.91 -8.43 21.66
N ALA A 31 6.12 -9.50 21.52
CA ALA A 31 4.83 -9.45 20.86
C ALA A 31 3.81 -8.58 21.64
N GLU A 32 3.89 -8.60 22.94
CA GLU A 32 3.00 -7.82 23.82
C GLU A 32 3.37 -6.32 23.81
N ARG A 33 4.65 -5.95 23.74
CA ARG A 33 5.09 -4.58 23.58
C ARG A 33 4.66 -3.95 22.24
N HIS A 34 4.63 -4.71 21.16
CA HIS A 34 4.12 -4.22 19.87
C HIS A 34 2.60 -4.04 19.86
N ARG A 35 1.88 -4.79 20.69
CA ARG A 35 0.42 -4.66 20.81
C ARG A 35 0.01 -3.51 21.72
N ALA A 36 0.84 -3.10 22.68
CA ALA A 36 0.52 -2.08 23.69
C ALA A 36 0.80 -0.65 23.24
N THR A 37 1.47 -0.42 22.10
CA THR A 37 1.92 0.91 21.66
C THR A 37 1.33 1.41 20.34
N ALA A 38 0.34 0.72 19.77
CA ALA A 38 -0.44 1.34 18.70
C ALA A 38 -1.21 2.53 19.30
N PRO A 39 -0.90 3.78 18.91
CA PRO A 39 -1.64 4.92 19.42
C PRO A 39 -3.11 4.71 19.08
N LYS A 40 -4.00 4.85 20.07
CA LYS A 40 -5.44 4.84 19.82
C LYS A 40 -5.69 5.92 18.76
N ALA A 41 -6.36 5.55 17.67
CA ALA A 41 -6.84 6.50 16.69
C ALA A 41 -7.68 7.56 17.44
N THR A 42 -7.23 8.80 17.46
CA THR A 42 -8.09 9.87 17.95
C THR A 42 -9.10 10.15 16.84
N PRO A 43 -10.42 10.11 17.14
CA PRO A 43 -11.44 10.38 16.12
C PRO A 43 -11.23 11.71 15.40
N GLU A 44 -10.63 12.69 16.06
CA GLU A 44 -10.33 14.01 15.50
C GLU A 44 -9.28 13.93 14.38
N VAL A 45 -8.20 13.17 14.58
CA VAL A 45 -7.15 13.00 13.57
C VAL A 45 -7.70 12.31 12.32
N ALA A 46 -8.51 11.27 12.51
CA ALA A 46 -9.19 10.60 11.42
C ALA A 46 -10.12 11.56 10.64
N ALA A 47 -10.88 12.39 11.37
CA ALA A 47 -11.78 13.36 10.77
C ALA A 47 -11.04 14.44 9.96
N GLU A 48 -9.92 14.97 10.48
CA GLU A 48 -9.06 15.92 9.76
C GLU A 48 -8.62 15.34 8.41
N VAL A 49 -8.11 14.10 8.41
CA VAL A 49 -7.61 13.46 7.18
C VAL A 49 -8.74 13.17 6.20
N LEU A 50 -9.91 12.76 6.67
CA LEU A 50 -11.07 12.55 5.81
C LEU A 50 -11.58 13.84 5.15
N VAL A 51 -11.48 14.99 5.84
CA VAL A 51 -11.76 16.30 5.24
C VAL A 51 -10.73 16.60 4.16
N PHE A 52 -9.43 16.49 4.47
CA PHE A 52 -8.35 16.73 3.54
C PHE A 52 -8.42 15.82 2.29
N GLU A 53 -8.77 14.55 2.48
CA GLU A 53 -8.96 13.60 1.38
C GLU A 53 -10.09 14.04 0.44
N ARG A 54 -11.23 14.50 0.98
CA ARG A 54 -12.35 15.01 0.17
C ARG A 54 -11.97 16.28 -0.58
N GLU A 55 -11.17 17.14 0.00
CA GLU A 55 -10.65 18.34 -0.66
C GLU A 55 -9.75 17.97 -1.84
N ILE A 56 -8.88 16.96 -1.69
CA ILE A 56 -8.07 16.42 -2.80
C ILE A 56 -8.98 15.89 -3.92
N GLU A 57 -10.00 15.08 -3.58
CA GLU A 57 -10.94 14.56 -4.59
C GLU A 57 -11.66 15.67 -5.34
N ALA A 58 -12.13 16.69 -4.63
CA ALA A 58 -12.78 17.84 -5.23
C ALA A 58 -11.81 18.63 -6.13
N ALA A 59 -10.57 18.83 -5.69
CA ALA A 59 -9.54 19.51 -6.48
C ALA A 59 -9.20 18.74 -7.77
N VAL A 60 -9.08 17.41 -7.68
CA VAL A 60 -8.85 16.53 -8.85
C VAL A 60 -9.98 16.65 -9.88
N VAL A 61 -11.23 16.68 -9.44
CA VAL A 61 -12.38 16.84 -10.33
C VAL A 61 -12.38 18.21 -11.02
N ARG A 62 -11.97 19.27 -10.31
CA ARG A 62 -11.87 20.63 -10.85
C ARG A 62 -10.66 20.84 -11.75
N GLY A 63 -9.64 19.97 -11.67
CA GLY A 63 -8.35 20.17 -12.33
C GLY A 63 -7.47 21.19 -11.60
N ASP A 64 -7.65 21.34 -10.29
CA ASP A 64 -6.90 22.28 -9.45
C ASP A 64 -5.51 21.73 -9.14
N VAL A 65 -4.61 21.88 -10.11
CA VAL A 65 -3.22 21.40 -10.00
C VAL A 65 -2.50 22.03 -8.82
N GLY A 66 -2.72 23.32 -8.56
CA GLY A 66 -2.03 24.04 -7.49
C GLY A 66 -2.34 23.48 -6.11
N PHE A 67 -3.62 23.16 -5.85
CA PHE A 67 -4.01 22.51 -4.59
C PHE A 67 -3.42 21.12 -4.48
N VAL A 68 -3.57 20.28 -5.51
CA VAL A 68 -3.08 18.89 -5.49
C VAL A 68 -1.55 18.83 -5.37
N ASP A 69 -0.85 19.76 -6.02
CA ASP A 69 0.60 19.90 -5.92
C ASP A 69 1.03 20.21 -4.48
N GLY A 70 0.43 21.22 -3.88
CA GLY A 70 0.71 21.59 -2.48
C GLY A 70 0.34 20.51 -1.45
N ALA A 71 -0.69 19.71 -1.74
CA ALA A 71 -1.13 18.59 -0.91
C ALA A 71 -0.20 17.37 -1.03
N SER A 72 0.43 17.14 -2.19
CA SER A 72 1.23 15.95 -2.46
C SER A 72 2.66 16.10 -1.96
N ALA A 73 3.19 15.05 -1.33
CA ALA A 73 4.59 15.01 -0.95
C ALA A 73 5.52 15.05 -2.19
N PRO A 74 6.76 15.56 -2.08
CA PRO A 74 7.71 15.56 -3.19
C PRO A 74 7.96 14.16 -3.78
N THR A 75 7.88 13.13 -2.95
CA THR A 75 8.08 11.71 -3.31
C THR A 75 6.77 10.97 -3.53
N PHE A 76 5.67 11.67 -3.76
CA PHE A 76 4.36 11.05 -4.01
C PHE A 76 4.42 10.08 -5.18
N THR A 77 3.72 8.96 -5.04
CA THR A 77 3.54 7.96 -6.10
C THR A 77 2.09 7.49 -6.15
N PHE A 78 1.62 7.19 -7.36
CA PHE A 78 0.35 6.54 -7.60
C PHE A 78 0.58 5.19 -8.28
N THR A 79 0.28 4.10 -7.57
CA THR A 79 0.42 2.73 -8.07
C THR A 79 -0.94 2.20 -8.52
N HIS A 80 -1.00 1.74 -9.77
CA HIS A 80 -2.20 1.15 -10.37
C HIS A 80 -2.10 -0.37 -10.34
N GLY A 81 -3.07 -1.00 -9.69
CA GLY A 81 -3.16 -2.47 -9.57
C GLY A 81 -3.94 -3.16 -10.68
N ASP A 82 -4.02 -2.56 -11.84
CA ASP A 82 -4.78 -3.03 -12.99
C ASP A 82 -4.09 -4.14 -13.79
N GLY A 83 -2.80 -4.37 -13.59
CA GLY A 83 -2.03 -5.46 -14.21
C GLY A 83 -2.30 -6.85 -13.66
N TRP A 84 -3.10 -6.97 -12.62
CA TRP A 84 -3.37 -8.23 -11.95
C TRP A 84 -4.02 -9.29 -12.84
N THR A 85 -4.90 -8.87 -13.75
CA THR A 85 -5.64 -9.77 -14.65
C THR A 85 -4.92 -10.06 -15.97
N THR A 86 -3.84 -9.37 -16.28
CA THR A 86 -3.15 -9.45 -17.58
C THR A 86 -1.89 -10.32 -17.58
N GLY A 87 -1.67 -11.06 -16.48
CA GLY A 87 -0.68 -12.14 -16.47
C GLY A 87 0.76 -11.68 -16.68
N GLY A 88 1.18 -10.57 -16.08
CA GLY A 88 2.60 -10.23 -16.07
C GLY A 88 2.97 -8.85 -16.58
N ALA A 89 2.01 -7.98 -16.82
CA ALA A 89 2.35 -6.57 -17.02
C ALA A 89 2.95 -5.99 -15.74
N PRO A 90 4.05 -5.21 -15.81
CA PRO A 90 4.60 -4.53 -14.65
C PRO A 90 3.53 -3.62 -14.02
N LEU A 91 3.56 -3.47 -12.69
CA LEU A 91 2.74 -2.47 -12.02
C LEU A 91 3.06 -1.09 -12.60
N ARG A 92 2.03 -0.38 -13.00
CA ARG A 92 2.17 1.01 -13.41
C ARG A 92 2.28 1.87 -12.15
N VAL A 93 3.36 2.64 -12.07
CA VAL A 93 3.58 3.60 -11.00
C VAL A 93 3.78 4.97 -11.61
N ASP A 94 2.81 5.84 -11.40
CA ASP A 94 2.89 7.24 -11.81
C ASP A 94 3.68 8.04 -10.75
N SER A 95 4.59 8.86 -11.21
CA SER A 95 5.26 9.85 -10.38
C SER A 95 4.30 10.98 -9.98
N ARG A 96 4.75 11.85 -9.05
CA ARG A 96 4.02 13.08 -8.74
C ARG A 96 3.74 13.93 -9.99
N ALA A 97 4.70 14.04 -10.91
CA ALA A 97 4.56 14.81 -12.14
C ALA A 97 3.49 14.20 -13.06
N ASP A 98 3.46 12.89 -13.25
CA ASP A 98 2.46 12.19 -14.04
C ASP A 98 1.05 12.36 -13.46
N TRP A 99 0.98 12.28 -12.13
CA TRP A 99 -0.27 12.51 -11.41
C TRP A 99 -0.80 13.94 -11.62
N LEU A 100 0.06 14.96 -11.49
CA LEU A 100 -0.33 16.34 -11.70
C LEU A 100 -0.74 16.61 -13.16
N ALA A 101 -0.08 15.98 -14.13
CA ALA A 101 -0.49 16.03 -15.53
C ALA A 101 -1.90 15.42 -15.73
N THR A 102 -2.21 14.32 -15.05
CA THR A 102 -3.56 13.75 -15.06
C THR A 102 -4.58 14.71 -14.45
N VAL A 103 -4.25 15.37 -13.33
CA VAL A 103 -5.12 16.37 -12.71
C VAL A 103 -5.37 17.55 -13.64
N ALA A 104 -4.34 18.05 -14.33
CA ALA A 104 -4.44 19.16 -15.29
C ALA A 104 -5.44 18.86 -16.42
N ASN A 105 -5.49 17.62 -16.87
CA ASN A 105 -6.44 17.18 -17.90
C ASN A 105 -7.89 17.12 -17.40
N ALA A 106 -8.11 17.16 -16.08
CA ALA A 106 -9.41 17.13 -15.42
C ALA A 106 -10.40 16.11 -16.04
N PRO A 107 -10.04 14.83 -16.16
CA PRO A 107 -10.80 13.87 -16.95
C PRO A 107 -12.13 13.45 -16.29
N TYR A 108 -12.30 13.75 -15.00
CA TYR A 108 -13.40 13.25 -14.20
C TYR A 108 -14.57 14.24 -14.11
N ALA A 109 -15.78 13.74 -14.30
CA ALA A 109 -17.02 14.45 -13.98
C ALA A 109 -17.34 14.37 -12.49
N SER A 110 -16.99 13.23 -11.87
CA SER A 110 -17.11 13.04 -10.42
C SER A 110 -16.16 11.95 -9.92
N ARG A 111 -15.80 12.05 -8.64
CA ARG A 111 -15.10 11.03 -7.87
C ARG A 111 -15.75 10.97 -6.49
N VAL A 112 -16.37 9.86 -6.14
CA VAL A 112 -17.13 9.69 -4.90
C VAL A 112 -16.49 8.60 -4.06
N LEU A 113 -16.06 8.96 -2.86
CA LEU A 113 -15.53 8.02 -1.89
C LEU A 113 -16.67 7.26 -1.22
N ASP A 114 -16.48 5.95 -1.08
CA ASP A 114 -17.45 5.04 -0.49
C ASP A 114 -16.76 4.04 0.43
N SER A 115 -17.43 3.69 1.53
CA SER A 115 -16.96 2.68 2.49
C SER A 115 -15.57 2.97 3.07
N VAL A 116 -15.25 4.24 3.31
CA VAL A 116 -13.92 4.66 3.78
C VAL A 116 -13.67 4.20 5.21
N LYS A 117 -12.49 3.64 5.43
CA LYS A 117 -11.92 3.29 6.72
C LYS A 117 -10.63 4.06 6.94
N THR A 118 -10.26 4.25 8.20
CA THR A 118 -9.05 4.94 8.60
C THR A 118 -8.27 4.15 9.65
N GLU A 119 -6.95 4.15 9.51
CA GLU A 119 -6.01 3.66 10.52
C GLU A 119 -5.06 4.81 10.89
N VAL A 120 -4.94 5.10 12.18
CA VAL A 120 -4.11 6.21 12.68
C VAL A 120 -2.90 5.65 13.40
N HIS A 121 -1.72 6.04 12.95
CA HIS A 121 -0.42 5.62 13.45
C HIS A 121 0.44 6.85 13.81
N GLY A 122 0.06 7.56 14.86
CA GLY A 122 0.69 8.83 15.23
C GLY A 122 0.48 9.89 14.15
N ASP A 123 1.58 10.37 13.54
CA ASP A 123 1.54 11.37 12.48
C ASP A 123 1.28 10.77 11.08
N VAL A 124 1.02 9.46 11.00
CA VAL A 124 0.67 8.78 9.74
C VAL A 124 -0.75 8.26 9.82
N VAL A 125 -1.52 8.51 8.78
CA VAL A 125 -2.88 7.96 8.62
C VAL A 125 -2.98 7.23 7.30
N ILE A 126 -3.55 6.04 7.35
CA ILE A 126 -3.90 5.26 6.17
C ILE A 126 -5.42 5.32 6.02
N THR A 127 -5.87 5.70 4.83
CA THR A 127 -7.28 5.58 4.45
C THR A 127 -7.41 4.52 3.38
N TYR A 128 -8.46 3.74 3.44
CA TYR A 128 -8.75 2.74 2.42
C TYR A 128 -10.26 2.55 2.29
N GLY A 129 -10.66 2.13 1.11
CA GLY A 129 -12.07 1.97 0.81
C GLY A 129 -12.28 1.80 -0.69
N ARG A 130 -13.38 2.32 -1.14
CA ARG A 130 -13.76 2.30 -2.54
C ARG A 130 -14.05 3.71 -3.03
N TYR A 131 -13.72 4.02 -4.28
CA TYR A 131 -14.30 5.16 -4.94
C TYR A 131 -14.90 4.82 -6.31
N VAL A 132 -15.90 5.57 -6.68
CA VAL A 132 -16.54 5.51 -7.99
C VAL A 132 -16.16 6.78 -8.75
N GLY A 133 -15.51 6.62 -9.89
CA GLY A 133 -15.16 7.70 -10.79
C GLY A 133 -16.02 7.68 -12.04
N ARG A 134 -16.45 8.87 -12.51
CA ARG A 134 -17.10 9.06 -13.80
C ARG A 134 -16.25 9.98 -14.65
N PHE A 135 -16.06 9.61 -15.91
CA PHE A 135 -15.35 10.46 -16.87
C PHE A 135 -16.25 11.54 -17.46
N LYS A 136 -15.68 12.71 -17.76
CA LYS A 136 -16.37 13.78 -18.51
C LYS A 136 -16.67 13.35 -19.96
N LYS A 137 -15.74 12.61 -20.56
CA LYS A 137 -15.88 11.99 -21.88
C LYS A 137 -15.72 10.49 -21.72
N ALA A 138 -16.59 9.73 -22.37
CA ALA A 138 -16.44 8.28 -22.39
C ALA A 138 -15.07 7.91 -22.95
N VAL A 139 -14.34 7.06 -22.23
CA VAL A 139 -13.15 6.40 -22.79
C VAL A 139 -13.59 5.07 -23.39
N PRO A 140 -12.86 4.49 -24.34
CA PRO A 140 -13.25 3.22 -24.95
C PRO A 140 -13.57 2.16 -23.90
N GLY A 141 -14.81 1.66 -23.92
CA GLY A 141 -15.30 0.63 -23.04
C GLY A 141 -15.69 1.06 -21.61
N ARG A 142 -15.58 2.36 -21.23
CA ARG A 142 -16.04 2.78 -19.91
C ARG A 142 -16.42 4.26 -19.81
N THR A 143 -17.54 4.53 -19.16
CA THR A 143 -17.95 5.87 -18.72
C THR A 143 -17.74 6.05 -17.22
N GLN A 144 -17.64 4.97 -16.51
CA GLN A 144 -17.51 4.89 -15.05
C GLN A 144 -16.53 3.75 -14.69
N PHE A 145 -15.86 3.90 -13.57
CA PHE A 145 -15.02 2.86 -12.98
C PHE A 145 -15.19 2.84 -11.46
N THR A 146 -14.92 1.69 -10.87
CA THR A 146 -14.88 1.51 -9.43
C THR A 146 -13.54 0.89 -9.08
N VAL A 147 -12.87 1.43 -8.07
CA VAL A 147 -11.61 0.90 -7.58
C VAL A 147 -11.65 0.77 -6.06
N TRP A 148 -10.96 -0.23 -5.54
CA TRP A 148 -10.50 -0.24 -4.17
C TRP A 148 -9.22 0.59 -4.10
N TYR A 149 -9.07 1.38 -3.04
CA TYR A 149 -7.90 2.21 -2.85
C TYR A 149 -7.33 2.11 -1.45
N GLU A 150 -6.06 2.41 -1.35
CA GLU A 150 -5.33 2.72 -0.14
C GLU A 150 -4.56 4.02 -0.35
N ARG A 151 -4.59 4.90 0.63
CA ARG A 151 -3.86 6.16 0.63
C ARG A 151 -3.13 6.36 1.94
N VAL A 152 -1.94 6.90 1.87
CA VAL A 152 -1.12 7.20 3.02
C VAL A 152 -0.92 8.70 3.13
N TYR A 153 -1.18 9.23 4.29
CA TYR A 153 -0.98 10.62 4.66
C TYR A 153 -0.02 10.73 5.83
N ALA A 154 0.79 11.80 5.88
CA ALA A 154 1.59 12.10 7.05
C ALA A 154 1.47 13.58 7.41
N LYS A 155 1.44 13.88 8.72
CA LYS A 155 1.46 15.25 9.22
C LYS A 155 2.91 15.70 9.34
N ARG A 156 3.32 16.70 8.56
CA ARG A 156 4.69 17.25 8.56
C ARG A 156 4.62 18.75 8.74
N ASN A 157 5.33 19.28 9.73
CA ASN A 157 5.30 20.71 10.07
C ASN A 157 3.85 21.22 10.27
N GLY A 158 3.03 20.41 10.94
CA GLY A 158 1.62 20.74 11.24
C GLY A 158 0.65 20.63 10.06
N LYS A 159 1.10 20.22 8.88
CA LYS A 159 0.27 20.09 7.66
C LYS A 159 0.20 18.64 7.19
N TRP A 160 -0.96 18.21 6.76
CA TRP A 160 -1.12 16.92 6.12
C TRP A 160 -0.50 16.93 4.71
N GLN A 161 0.18 15.84 4.39
CA GLN A 161 0.74 15.57 3.07
C GLN A 161 0.27 14.21 2.56
N TYR A 162 -0.10 14.15 1.32
CA TYR A 162 -0.46 12.96 0.58
C TYR A 162 0.80 12.24 0.10
N LEU A 163 1.12 11.08 0.67
CA LEU A 163 2.38 10.38 0.41
C LEU A 163 2.29 9.37 -0.72
N SER A 164 1.20 8.61 -0.75
CA SER A 164 1.00 7.58 -1.78
C SER A 164 -0.46 7.26 -2.00
N HIS A 165 -0.76 6.81 -3.21
CA HIS A 165 -2.06 6.28 -3.61
C HIS A 165 -1.84 4.92 -4.27
N ARG A 166 -2.61 3.94 -3.85
CA ARG A 166 -2.63 2.62 -4.46
C ARG A 166 -4.06 2.26 -4.80
N THR A 167 -4.25 1.62 -5.95
CA THR A 167 -5.57 1.18 -6.39
C THR A 167 -5.54 -0.24 -6.90
N VAL A 168 -6.69 -0.90 -6.78
CA VAL A 168 -6.97 -2.17 -7.44
C VAL A 168 -8.28 -1.99 -8.18
N ASP A 169 -8.28 -2.23 -9.47
CA ASP A 169 -9.49 -2.13 -10.29
C ASP A 169 -10.54 -3.13 -9.79
N GLY A 170 -11.73 -2.61 -9.58
CA GLY A 170 -12.92 -3.41 -9.30
C GLY A 170 -13.56 -3.92 -10.59
N PRO A 171 -14.64 -4.68 -10.47
CA PRO A 171 -15.38 -5.12 -11.64
C PRO A 171 -15.85 -3.91 -12.46
N ILE A 172 -15.65 -3.98 -13.77
CA ILE A 172 -16.16 -3.00 -14.71
C ILE A 172 -17.65 -3.29 -14.89
N TYR A 173 -18.48 -2.44 -14.31
CA TYR A 173 -19.89 -2.47 -14.62
C TYR A 173 -20.12 -1.65 -15.89
N VAL A 174 -20.26 -2.32 -17.01
CA VAL A 174 -20.84 -1.74 -18.20
C VAL A 174 -22.35 -1.76 -17.97
N LYS A 175 -22.94 -0.62 -17.72
CA LYS A 175 -24.41 -0.48 -17.76
C LYS A 175 -24.77 -0.29 -19.22
N ASP A 176 -25.45 -1.31 -19.80
CA ASP A 176 -26.08 -1.23 -21.10
C ASP A 176 -27.11 -0.10 -21.17
#